data_f1a66bc28ec5a06f2f5d1c85bbd81d7c
#
_entry.id   f1a66bc28ec5a06f2f5d1c85bbd81d7c
#
_cell.length_a   1.000
_cell.length_b   1.000
_cell.length_c   1.000
_cell.angle_alpha   90.00
_cell.angle_beta   90.00
_cell.angle_gamma   90.00
#
_symmetry.space_group_name_H-M   'P 1'
#
loop_
_entity.id
_entity.type
_entity.pdbx_description
1 polymer ?
#
loop_
_entity_poly.entity_id
_entity_poly.type
_entity_poly.pdbx_seq_one_letter_code
_entity_poly.pdbx_strand_id
1 'polypeptide(L)'
;MVKRSKRVAIFDDDQDILDICSYILEEKGWEVVTYTDCNNILERISSTKTDVILMDNWIPETGGVTATRSLKESADLRDIPVVYFSANSNIAILAGQAGADHYLAKPFNLDDLTVVIDKALS
;
A
#
# COMPACT_ATOMS: atom_id res chain seq x y z
N MET A 1 13.67 -7.13 25.09
CA MET A 1 13.01 -7.79 23.94
C MET A 1 13.03 -6.88 22.73
N VAL A 2 13.54 -7.38 21.63
CA VAL A 2 13.62 -6.59 20.39
C VAL A 2 12.30 -6.70 19.64
N LYS A 3 11.65 -5.58 19.35
CA LYS A 3 10.46 -5.55 18.53
C LYS A 3 10.85 -5.71 17.07
N ARG A 4 10.10 -6.54 16.35
CA ARG A 4 10.24 -6.64 14.90
C ARG A 4 9.85 -5.30 14.27
N SER A 5 10.65 -4.81 13.33
CA SER A 5 10.28 -3.64 12.54
C SER A 5 9.02 -3.94 11.74
N LYS A 6 8.14 -2.95 11.63
CA LYS A 6 6.95 -3.07 10.80
C LYS A 6 7.33 -2.92 9.33
N ARG A 7 6.65 -3.66 8.47
CA ARG A 7 6.94 -3.70 7.05
C ARG A 7 5.78 -3.18 6.23
N VAL A 8 6.09 -2.30 5.28
CA VAL A 8 5.12 -1.78 4.33
C VAL A 8 5.51 -2.22 2.92
N ALA A 9 4.52 -2.70 2.17
CA ALA A 9 4.68 -3.01 0.75
C ALA A 9 4.04 -1.90 -0.06
N ILE A 10 4.76 -1.34 -1.02
CA ILE A 10 4.29 -0.22 -1.85
C ILE A 10 4.24 -0.65 -3.30
N PHE A 11 3.07 -0.51 -3.91
CA PHE A 11 2.85 -0.83 -5.32
C PHE A 11 2.57 0.45 -6.10
N ASP A 12 3.47 0.81 -7.00
CA ASP A 12 3.32 1.98 -7.88
C ASP A 12 4.27 1.81 -9.07
N ASP A 13 3.81 2.14 -10.26
CA ASP A 13 4.67 2.03 -11.44
C ASP A 13 5.63 3.22 -11.58
N ASP A 14 5.48 4.26 -10.76
CA ASP A 14 6.35 5.43 -10.77
C ASP A 14 7.49 5.24 -9.76
N GLN A 15 8.70 5.03 -10.27
CA GLN A 15 9.87 4.80 -9.42
C GLN A 15 10.16 5.97 -8.48
N ASP A 16 9.89 7.20 -8.92
CA ASP A 16 10.12 8.38 -8.09
C ASP A 16 9.23 8.37 -6.85
N ILE A 17 7.98 7.97 -7.00
CA ILE A 17 7.05 7.83 -5.87
C ILE A 17 7.54 6.74 -4.92
N LEU A 18 7.97 5.61 -5.46
CA LEU A 18 8.50 4.52 -4.63
C LEU A 18 9.71 4.97 -3.83
N ASP A 19 10.62 5.71 -4.47
CA ASP A 19 11.85 6.18 -3.82
C ASP A 19 11.53 7.18 -2.72
N ILE A 20 10.64 8.12 -2.97
CA ILE A 20 10.25 9.14 -2.00
C ILE A 20 9.57 8.50 -0.79
N CYS A 21 8.60 7.63 -1.02
CA CYS A 21 7.90 6.95 0.06
C CYS A 21 8.84 6.07 0.88
N SER A 22 9.74 5.37 0.20
CA SER A 22 10.73 4.52 0.87
C SER A 22 11.61 5.34 1.80
N TYR A 23 12.12 6.46 1.30
CA TYR A 23 12.99 7.36 2.10
C TYR A 23 12.26 7.84 3.37
N ILE A 24 11.03 8.32 3.19
CA ILE A 24 10.24 8.85 4.31
C ILE A 24 9.98 7.77 5.37
N LEU A 25 9.55 6.60 4.92
CA LEU A 25 9.15 5.54 5.84
C LEU A 25 10.34 4.87 6.50
N GLU A 26 11.45 4.70 5.78
CA GLU A 26 12.67 4.16 6.37
C GLU A 26 13.23 5.08 7.45
N GLU A 27 13.13 6.40 7.27
CA GLU A 27 13.50 7.38 8.30
C GLU A 27 12.67 7.21 9.58
N LYS A 28 11.45 6.69 9.46
CA LYS A 28 10.57 6.44 10.60
C LYS A 28 10.74 5.03 11.18
N GLY A 29 11.69 4.27 10.67
CA GLY A 29 11.98 2.93 11.20
C GLY A 29 11.23 1.79 10.53
N TRP A 30 10.54 2.04 9.42
CA TRP A 30 9.83 1.02 8.67
C TRP A 30 10.76 0.24 7.76
N GLU A 31 10.47 -1.04 7.57
CA GLU A 31 11.04 -1.80 6.46
C GLU A 31 10.13 -1.59 5.26
N VAL A 32 10.71 -1.26 4.11
CA VAL A 32 9.95 -0.94 2.90
C VAL A 32 10.30 -1.92 1.79
N VAL A 33 9.27 -2.51 1.18
CA VAL A 33 9.43 -3.36 -0.01
C VAL A 33 8.60 -2.71 -1.11
N THR A 34 9.19 -2.51 -2.28
CA THR A 34 8.53 -1.82 -3.38
C THR A 34 8.35 -2.73 -4.58
N TYR A 35 7.26 -2.51 -5.30
CA TYR A 35 6.93 -3.27 -6.51
C TYR A 35 6.37 -2.31 -7.56
N THR A 36 6.76 -2.53 -8.81
CA THR A 36 6.26 -1.73 -9.94
C THR A 36 5.11 -2.40 -10.67
N ASP A 37 4.76 -3.63 -10.30
CA ASP A 37 3.63 -4.37 -10.86
C ASP A 37 2.99 -5.21 -9.78
N CYS A 38 1.86 -5.85 -10.12
CA CYS A 38 1.11 -6.69 -9.19
C CYS A 38 1.19 -8.17 -9.56
N ASN A 39 2.20 -8.57 -10.32
CA ASN A 39 2.38 -9.98 -10.68
C ASN A 39 2.58 -10.83 -9.42
N ASN A 40 1.85 -11.92 -9.31
CA ASN A 40 1.92 -12.84 -8.18
C ASN A 40 1.74 -12.13 -6.84
N ILE A 41 0.82 -11.17 -6.78
CA ILE A 41 0.65 -10.31 -5.60
C ILE A 41 0.37 -11.11 -4.33
N LEU A 42 -0.47 -12.13 -4.39
CA LEU A 42 -0.82 -12.93 -3.21
C LEU A 42 0.42 -13.63 -2.65
N GLU A 43 1.23 -14.22 -3.51
CA GLU A 43 2.46 -14.90 -3.11
C GLU A 43 3.48 -13.91 -2.54
N ARG A 44 3.66 -12.77 -3.20
CA ARG A 44 4.59 -11.74 -2.74
C ARG A 44 4.26 -11.25 -1.34
N ILE A 45 2.98 -10.96 -1.09
CA ILE A 45 2.55 -10.44 0.20
C ILE A 45 2.62 -11.52 1.27
N SER A 46 2.20 -12.75 0.97
CA SER A 46 2.23 -13.82 1.97
C SER A 46 3.65 -14.18 2.39
N SER A 47 4.63 -14.07 1.49
CA SER A 47 6.01 -14.43 1.79
C SER A 47 6.81 -13.33 2.49
N THR A 48 6.30 -12.09 2.54
CA THR A 48 7.07 -10.96 3.07
C THR A 48 6.61 -10.47 4.45
N LYS A 49 5.61 -11.08 5.06
CA LYS A 49 5.07 -10.68 6.37
C LYS A 49 4.78 -9.19 6.42
N THR A 50 4.00 -8.72 5.47
CA THR A 50 3.65 -7.31 5.33
C THR A 50 2.63 -6.89 6.38
N ASP A 51 2.83 -5.72 6.98
CA ASP A 51 1.92 -5.16 7.99
C ASP A 51 0.91 -4.20 7.38
N VAL A 52 1.28 -3.48 6.32
CA VAL A 52 0.38 -2.56 5.62
C VAL A 52 0.78 -2.48 4.15
N ILE A 53 -0.18 -2.24 3.28
CA ILE A 53 0.03 -2.14 1.84
C ILE A 53 -0.40 -0.76 1.36
N LEU A 54 0.48 -0.09 0.59
CA LEU A 54 0.13 1.11 -0.16
C LEU A 54 -0.07 0.69 -1.61
N MET A 55 -1.25 0.95 -2.15
CA MET A 55 -1.62 0.50 -3.49
C MET A 55 -2.00 1.67 -4.38
N ASP A 56 -1.24 1.91 -5.46
CA ASP A 56 -1.59 2.91 -6.45
C ASP A 56 -2.74 2.41 -7.34
N ASN A 57 -3.57 3.33 -7.79
CA ASN A 57 -4.68 2.99 -8.70
C ASN A 57 -4.17 2.51 -10.05
N TRP A 58 -3.10 3.11 -10.53
CA TRP A 58 -2.58 2.86 -11.88
C TRP A 58 -1.39 1.92 -11.85
N ILE A 59 -1.65 0.62 -11.88
CA ILE A 59 -0.62 -0.41 -11.94
C ILE A 59 -0.76 -1.13 -13.27
N PRO A 60 0.33 -1.31 -14.04
CA PRO A 60 0.25 -1.96 -15.35
C PRO A 60 -0.45 -3.32 -15.31
N GLU A 61 -1.26 -3.57 -16.31
CA GLU A 61 -1.99 -4.83 -16.58
C GLU A 61 -3.10 -5.13 -15.58
N THR A 62 -2.80 -5.22 -14.29
CA THR A 62 -3.78 -5.64 -13.28
C THR A 62 -4.67 -4.51 -12.81
N GLY A 63 -4.08 -3.33 -12.55
CA GLY A 63 -4.79 -2.22 -11.92
C GLY A 63 -4.91 -2.37 -10.40
N GLY A 64 -4.93 -1.23 -9.70
CA GLY A 64 -4.97 -1.21 -8.24
C GLY A 64 -6.25 -1.78 -7.63
N VAL A 65 -7.40 -1.52 -8.28
CA VAL A 65 -8.69 -2.03 -7.80
C VAL A 65 -8.71 -3.55 -7.82
N THR A 66 -8.32 -4.15 -8.96
CA THR A 66 -8.29 -5.60 -9.09
C THR A 66 -7.30 -6.24 -8.11
N ALA A 67 -6.10 -5.66 -7.99
CA ALA A 67 -5.09 -6.17 -7.07
C ALA A 67 -5.57 -6.13 -5.63
N THR A 68 -6.19 -5.02 -5.21
CA THR A 68 -6.70 -4.89 -3.84
C THR A 68 -7.82 -5.89 -3.58
N ARG A 69 -8.72 -6.06 -4.54
CA ARG A 69 -9.79 -7.05 -4.41
C ARG A 69 -9.25 -8.46 -4.24
N SER A 70 -8.22 -8.81 -5.00
CA SER A 70 -7.58 -10.12 -4.87
C SER A 70 -7.05 -10.35 -3.46
N LEU A 71 -6.42 -9.33 -2.86
CA LEU A 71 -5.94 -9.39 -1.50
C LEU A 71 -7.09 -9.56 -0.50
N LYS A 72 -8.18 -8.81 -0.69
CA LYS A 72 -9.32 -8.83 0.22
C LYS A 72 -10.17 -10.10 0.11
N GLU A 73 -10.08 -10.78 -1.02
CA GLU A 73 -10.76 -12.08 -1.20
C GLU A 73 -9.94 -13.23 -0.65
N SER A 74 -8.67 -13.03 -0.31
CA SER A 74 -7.81 -14.06 0.24
C SER A 74 -8.04 -14.18 1.75
N ALA A 75 -8.39 -15.38 2.21
CA ALA A 75 -8.63 -15.63 3.63
C ALA A 75 -7.39 -15.32 4.47
N ASP A 76 -6.20 -15.56 3.93
CA ASP A 76 -4.95 -15.36 4.66
C ASP A 76 -4.47 -13.91 4.68
N LEU A 77 -4.86 -13.10 3.68
CA LEU A 77 -4.29 -11.77 3.50
C LEU A 77 -5.29 -10.62 3.70
N ARG A 78 -6.58 -10.93 3.75
CA ARG A 78 -7.63 -9.90 3.78
C ARG A 78 -7.57 -8.97 4.99
N ASP A 79 -6.95 -9.40 6.07
CA ASP A 79 -6.84 -8.60 7.29
C ASP A 79 -5.67 -7.60 7.26
N ILE A 80 -4.80 -7.68 6.25
CA ILE A 80 -3.73 -6.72 6.09
C ILE A 80 -4.33 -5.41 5.58
N PRO A 81 -4.16 -4.29 6.30
CA PRO A 81 -4.73 -3.01 5.85
C PRO A 81 -4.15 -2.58 4.51
N VAL A 82 -5.01 -2.07 3.64
CA VAL A 82 -4.61 -1.52 2.34
C VAL A 82 -4.96 -0.04 2.32
N VAL A 83 -3.97 0.80 2.07
CA VAL A 83 -4.14 2.22 1.83
C VAL A 83 -4.06 2.45 0.32
N TYR A 84 -5.17 2.88 -0.27
CA TYR A 84 -5.25 3.15 -1.69
C TYR A 84 -4.77 4.57 -1.94
N PHE A 85 -3.84 4.78 -2.87
CA PHE A 85 -3.38 6.14 -3.14
C PHE A 85 -3.37 6.45 -4.63
N SER A 86 -3.79 7.67 -4.99
CA SER A 86 -3.97 8.05 -6.38
C SER A 86 -4.16 9.56 -6.53
N ALA A 87 -3.82 10.08 -7.70
CA ALA A 87 -4.12 11.46 -8.07
C ALA A 87 -5.54 11.61 -8.65
N ASN A 88 -6.28 10.52 -8.77
CA ASN A 88 -7.63 10.55 -9.33
C ASN A 88 -8.59 11.26 -8.37
N SER A 89 -9.42 12.17 -8.90
CA SER A 89 -10.38 12.92 -8.09
C SER A 89 -11.46 12.03 -7.46
N ASN A 90 -11.66 10.83 -7.98
CA ASN A 90 -12.63 9.86 -7.47
C ASN A 90 -11.98 8.82 -6.55
N ILE A 91 -10.88 9.15 -5.91
CA ILE A 91 -10.10 8.20 -5.11
C ILE A 91 -10.95 7.51 -4.03
N ALA A 92 -11.84 8.25 -3.36
CA ALA A 92 -12.69 7.67 -2.32
C ALA A 92 -13.61 6.58 -2.88
N ILE A 93 -14.16 6.81 -4.07
CA ILE A 93 -15.03 5.84 -4.75
C ILE A 93 -14.22 4.62 -5.18
N LEU A 94 -13.04 4.85 -5.77
CA LEU A 94 -12.18 3.77 -6.23
C LEU A 94 -11.70 2.91 -5.07
N ALA A 95 -11.32 3.53 -3.96
CA ALA A 95 -10.90 2.81 -2.76
C ALA A 95 -12.04 1.95 -2.22
N GLY A 96 -13.26 2.48 -2.20
CA GLY A 96 -14.43 1.73 -1.80
C GLY A 96 -14.72 0.53 -2.70
N GLN A 97 -14.60 0.71 -4.01
CA GLN A 97 -14.79 -0.36 -4.99
C GLN A 97 -13.73 -1.45 -4.83
N ALA A 98 -12.52 -1.06 -4.48
CA ALA A 98 -11.43 -2.00 -4.28
C ALA A 98 -11.54 -2.76 -2.95
N GLY A 99 -12.28 -2.23 -2.00
CA GLY A 99 -12.34 -2.78 -0.65
C GLY A 99 -11.16 -2.36 0.21
N ALA A 100 -10.50 -1.24 -0.14
CA ALA A 100 -9.38 -0.72 0.64
C ALA A 100 -9.87 -0.15 1.97
N ASP A 101 -9.01 -0.18 2.98
CA ASP A 101 -9.35 0.25 4.33
C ASP A 101 -9.23 1.77 4.50
N HIS A 102 -8.30 2.39 3.78
CA HIS A 102 -8.05 3.82 3.81
C HIS A 102 -7.64 4.30 2.43
N TYR A 103 -7.59 5.60 2.24
CA TYR A 103 -7.06 6.16 1.01
C TYR A 103 -6.28 7.44 1.28
N LEU A 104 -5.38 7.78 0.36
CA LEU A 104 -4.53 8.96 0.43
C LEU A 104 -4.45 9.60 -0.96
N ALA A 105 -4.87 10.86 -1.08
CA ALA A 105 -4.85 11.57 -2.35
C ALA A 105 -3.44 12.07 -2.68
N LYS A 106 -3.04 11.95 -3.93
CA LYS A 106 -1.81 12.56 -4.44
C LYS A 106 -2.12 13.96 -4.98
N PRO A 107 -1.25 14.94 -4.85
CA PRO A 107 0.00 14.88 -4.09
C PRO A 107 -0.26 14.91 -2.58
N PHE A 108 0.60 14.27 -1.83
CA PHE A 108 0.51 14.24 -0.37
C PHE A 108 1.83 14.75 0.23
N ASN A 109 1.77 15.23 1.48
CA ASN A 109 2.99 15.61 2.19
C ASN A 109 3.43 14.48 3.12
N LEU A 110 4.58 14.66 3.77
CA LEU A 110 5.18 13.65 4.65
C LEU A 110 4.24 13.26 5.79
N ASP A 111 3.60 14.27 6.37
CA ASP A 111 2.71 14.06 7.52
C ASP A 111 1.47 13.27 7.12
N ASP A 112 0.90 13.55 5.94
CA ASP A 112 -0.27 12.84 5.44
C ASP A 112 0.01 11.34 5.29
N LEU A 113 1.16 11.01 4.74
CA LEU A 113 1.57 9.61 4.55
C LEU A 113 1.72 8.91 5.91
N THR A 114 2.40 9.53 6.83
CA THR A 114 2.64 8.96 8.17
C THR A 114 1.32 8.77 8.91
N VAL A 115 0.44 9.78 8.87
CA VAL A 115 -0.85 9.72 9.57
C VAL A 115 -1.73 8.59 9.05
N VAL A 116 -1.83 8.43 7.72
CA VAL A 116 -2.70 7.40 7.15
C VAL A 116 -2.18 6.00 7.45
N ILE A 117 -0.87 5.81 7.45
CA ILE A 117 -0.28 4.52 7.80
C ILE A 117 -0.52 4.21 9.28
N ASP A 118 -0.33 5.18 10.17
CA ASP A 118 -0.60 4.98 11.59
C ASP A 118 -2.08 4.62 11.84
N LYS A 119 -3.00 5.28 11.14
CA LYS A 119 -4.43 4.93 11.22
C LYS A 119 -4.70 3.52 10.75
N ALA A 120 -4.04 3.09 9.69
CA ALA A 120 -4.25 1.75 9.14
C ALA A 120 -3.85 0.66 10.13
N LEU A 121 -2.92 0.96 11.03
CA LEU A 121 -2.42 0.01 12.01
C LEU A 121 -3.10 0.10 13.38
N SER A 122 -4.00 1.04 13.54
CA SER A 122 -4.69 1.23 14.82
C SER A 122 -5.73 0.14 15.09
#